data_3dcaec3d62794d76889e51d06e61c5ce
#
_entry.id   3dcaec3d62794d76889e51d06e61c5ce
#
_cell.length_a   1.000
_cell.length_b   1.000
_cell.length_c   1.000
_cell.angle_alpha   90.00
_cell.angle_beta   90.00
_cell.angle_gamma   90.00
#
_symmetry.space_group_name_H-M   'P 1'
#
loop_
_entity.id
_entity.type
_entity.pdbx_description
1 polymer ?
#
loop_
_entity_poly.entity_id
_entity_poly.type
_entity_poly.pdbx_seq_one_letter_code
_entity_poly.pdbx_strand_id
1 'polypeptide(L)'
;MQIEIPAQAGQVLAIVRPLFGGSLLGFYLYGSATYGGLHPDSDVDLLAVLDRPMTDTERKSLTAALLACSGRVGCADKRPLEVTVVDRTAASGFPPVYEYMYGEWLRAAMESGNISSACADPDLALLLWQAQTYGVPLYGGARSEWIE
;
A
#
# COMPACT_ATOMS: atom_id res chain seq x y z
N MET A 1 -1.42 19.70 13.85
CA MET A 1 -1.76 18.38 14.41
C MET A 1 -0.67 17.37 14.06
N GLN A 2 -0.21 16.64 15.03
CA GLN A 2 0.83 15.63 14.82
C GLN A 2 0.18 14.35 14.29
N ILE A 3 0.72 13.81 13.19
CA ILE A 3 0.23 12.56 12.61
C ILE A 3 0.97 11.42 13.28
N GLU A 4 0.21 10.46 13.80
CA GLU A 4 0.77 9.25 14.39
C GLU A 4 1.04 8.22 13.29
N ILE A 5 2.30 7.76 13.22
CA ILE A 5 2.70 6.75 12.25
C ILE A 5 2.75 5.39 12.94
N PRO A 6 1.89 4.44 12.54
CA PRO A 6 1.90 3.11 13.16
C PRO A 6 3.23 2.39 12.92
N ALA A 7 3.66 1.62 13.91
CA ALA A 7 4.89 0.84 13.79
C ALA A 7 4.85 -0.14 12.61
N GLN A 8 3.67 -0.66 12.27
CA GLN A 8 3.52 -1.57 11.14
C GLN A 8 3.85 -0.91 9.79
N ALA A 9 3.68 0.42 9.67
CA ALA A 9 4.09 1.13 8.46
C ALA A 9 5.60 1.01 8.23
N GLY A 10 6.39 1.13 9.29
CA GLY A 10 7.84 0.92 9.22
C GLY A 10 8.21 -0.53 8.91
N GLN A 11 7.44 -1.48 9.44
CA GLN A 11 7.65 -2.90 9.14
C GLN A 11 7.42 -3.20 7.66
N VAL A 12 6.36 -2.64 7.07
CA VAL A 12 6.08 -2.81 5.64
C VAL A 12 7.15 -2.14 4.80
N LEU A 13 7.60 -0.95 5.18
CA LEU A 13 8.68 -0.28 4.48
C LEU A 13 9.96 -1.14 4.47
N ALA A 14 10.27 -1.78 5.58
CA ALA A 14 11.42 -2.68 5.68
C ALA A 14 11.28 -3.92 4.77
N ILE A 15 10.06 -4.28 4.39
CA ILE A 15 9.79 -5.35 3.43
C ILE A 15 9.95 -4.85 1.99
N VAL A 16 9.33 -3.71 1.66
CA VAL A 16 9.27 -3.25 0.27
C VAL A 16 10.58 -2.64 -0.23
N ARG A 17 11.37 -2.04 0.63
CA ARG A 17 12.65 -1.44 0.23
C ARG A 17 13.61 -2.46 -0.39
N PRO A 18 13.93 -3.58 0.28
CA PRO A 18 14.82 -4.57 -0.33
C PRO A 18 14.15 -5.32 -1.49
N LEU A 19 12.83 -5.50 -1.44
CA LEU A 19 12.11 -6.23 -2.48
C LEU A 19 12.15 -5.50 -3.82
N PHE A 20 11.95 -4.19 -3.82
CA PHE A 20 11.87 -3.39 -5.04
C PHE A 20 13.16 -2.64 -5.35
N GLY A 21 14.02 -2.43 -4.37
CA GLY A 21 15.29 -1.76 -4.56
C GLY A 21 15.13 -0.37 -5.17
N GLY A 22 15.92 -0.07 -6.19
CA GLY A 22 15.89 1.24 -6.86
C GLY A 22 14.62 1.53 -7.64
N SER A 23 13.76 0.54 -7.85
CA SER A 23 12.48 0.73 -8.52
C SER A 23 11.41 1.37 -7.63
N LEU A 24 11.63 1.38 -6.30
CA LEU A 24 10.70 2.02 -5.36
C LEU A 24 10.89 3.53 -5.41
N LEU A 25 9.93 4.24 -5.98
CA LEU A 25 9.97 5.70 -6.10
C LEU A 25 9.45 6.39 -4.85
N GLY A 26 8.47 5.80 -4.18
CA GLY A 26 7.90 6.39 -2.99
C GLY A 26 7.04 5.41 -2.22
N PHE A 27 6.83 5.72 -0.95
CA PHE A 27 6.02 4.92 -0.04
C PHE A 27 5.29 5.87 0.90
N TYR A 28 3.98 5.74 0.99
CA TYR A 28 3.13 6.74 1.64
C TYR A 28 2.12 6.09 2.57
N LEU A 29 1.92 6.74 3.72
CA LEU A 29 0.80 6.45 4.61
C LEU A 29 -0.35 7.39 4.24
N TYR A 30 -1.55 6.86 4.07
CA TYR A 30 -2.73 7.66 3.75
C TYR A 30 -3.94 7.13 4.53
N GLY A 31 -5.14 7.65 4.23
CA GLY A 31 -6.36 7.20 4.88
C GLY A 31 -6.58 7.83 6.25
N SER A 32 -7.31 7.15 7.12
CA SER A 32 -7.74 7.70 8.41
C SER A 32 -6.58 8.13 9.30
N ALA A 33 -5.42 7.49 9.18
CA ALA A 33 -4.24 7.84 9.98
C ALA A 33 -3.75 9.26 9.69
N THR A 34 -4.07 9.83 8.52
CA THR A 34 -3.54 11.12 8.08
C THR A 34 -4.51 12.27 8.23
N TYR A 35 -5.81 12.04 8.37
CA TYR A 35 -6.77 13.14 8.49
C TYR A 35 -7.87 12.92 9.52
N GLY A 36 -8.10 11.71 9.97
CA GLY A 36 -9.12 11.40 10.97
C GLY A 36 -8.55 10.95 12.31
N GLY A 37 -7.23 10.78 12.37
CA GLY A 37 -6.57 10.17 13.52
C GLY A 37 -6.76 8.65 13.54
N LEU A 38 -5.87 7.96 14.23
CA LEU A 38 -5.97 6.51 14.37
C LEU A 38 -6.96 6.16 15.48
N HIS A 39 -7.87 5.25 15.16
CA HIS A 39 -8.71 4.58 16.15
C HIS A 39 -8.17 3.16 16.36
N PRO A 40 -8.50 2.48 17.46
CA PRO A 40 -7.99 1.12 17.72
C PRO A 40 -8.27 0.13 16.60
N ASP A 41 -9.38 0.31 15.87
CA ASP A 41 -9.79 -0.58 14.80
C ASP A 41 -9.42 -0.09 13.40
N SER A 42 -8.68 1.03 13.31
CA SER A 42 -8.32 1.60 12.01
C SER A 42 -7.33 0.72 11.27
N ASP A 43 -7.54 0.56 9.97
CA ASP A 43 -6.59 -0.06 9.07
C ASP A 43 -5.36 0.84 8.91
N VAL A 44 -4.25 0.25 8.54
CA VAL A 44 -3.06 0.98 8.12
C VAL A 44 -3.03 0.97 6.59
N ASP A 45 -3.27 2.12 5.99
CA ASP A 45 -3.38 2.27 4.53
C ASP A 45 -2.06 2.77 3.97
N LEU A 46 -1.44 1.96 3.10
CA LEU A 46 -0.11 2.21 2.55
C LEU A 46 -0.13 2.13 1.03
N LEU A 47 0.64 3.01 0.40
CA LEU A 47 0.79 3.06 -1.06
C LEU A 47 2.28 3.02 -1.41
N ALA A 48 2.67 2.06 -2.25
CA ALA A 48 4.00 1.99 -2.83
C ALA A 48 3.94 2.34 -4.31
N VAL A 49 4.85 3.18 -4.76
CA VAL A 49 4.92 3.62 -6.16
C VAL A 49 6.22 3.13 -6.77
N LEU A 50 6.10 2.41 -7.87
CA LEU A 50 7.24 1.85 -8.61
C LEU A 50 7.39 2.55 -9.96
N ASP A 51 8.57 2.42 -10.55
CA ASP A 51 8.85 2.89 -11.91
C ASP A 51 8.66 1.80 -12.97
N ARG A 52 8.16 0.63 -12.56
CA ARG A 52 7.94 -0.54 -13.42
C ARG A 52 6.82 -1.42 -12.87
N PRO A 53 6.27 -2.34 -13.68
CA PRO A 53 5.36 -3.36 -13.17
C PRO A 53 6.03 -4.30 -12.16
N MET A 54 5.21 -4.93 -11.32
CA MET A 54 5.69 -5.99 -10.41
C MET A 54 5.83 -7.30 -11.17
N THR A 55 6.77 -8.13 -10.71
CA THR A 55 6.87 -9.51 -11.16
C THR A 55 6.01 -10.42 -10.30
N ASP A 56 5.68 -11.61 -10.81
CA ASP A 56 4.91 -12.59 -10.04
C ASP A 56 5.67 -13.06 -8.81
N THR A 57 6.99 -13.18 -8.89
CA THR A 57 7.83 -13.54 -7.74
C THR A 57 7.72 -12.48 -6.65
N GLU A 58 7.74 -11.21 -7.03
CA GLU A 58 7.57 -10.11 -6.08
C GLU A 58 6.20 -10.13 -5.43
N ARG A 59 5.14 -10.41 -6.20
CA ARG A 59 3.78 -10.53 -5.65
C ARG A 59 3.68 -11.64 -4.60
N LYS A 60 4.28 -12.78 -4.88
CA LYS A 60 4.30 -13.91 -3.93
C LYS A 60 5.07 -13.58 -2.67
N SER A 61 6.24 -13.00 -2.82
CA SER A 61 7.09 -12.63 -1.68
C SER A 61 6.43 -11.58 -0.80
N LEU A 62 5.84 -10.56 -1.42
CA LEU A 62 5.14 -9.50 -0.69
C LEU A 62 3.94 -10.07 0.06
N THR A 63 3.15 -10.94 -0.58
CA THR A 63 1.97 -11.54 0.05
C THR A 63 2.35 -12.35 1.28
N ALA A 64 3.37 -13.19 1.19
CA ALA A 64 3.83 -13.98 2.33
C ALA A 64 4.25 -13.09 3.50
N ALA A 65 5.00 -12.02 3.21
CA ALA A 65 5.46 -11.10 4.23
C ALA A 65 4.30 -10.32 4.87
N LEU A 66 3.34 -9.86 4.05
CA LEU A 66 2.20 -9.10 4.56
C LEU A 66 1.25 -9.97 5.39
N LEU A 67 1.03 -11.22 5.00
CA LEU A 67 0.22 -12.15 5.79
C LEU A 67 0.79 -12.34 7.19
N ALA A 68 2.11 -12.32 7.33
CA ALA A 68 2.77 -12.43 8.63
C ALA A 68 2.70 -11.14 9.45
N CYS A 69 2.63 -9.99 8.78
CA CYS A 69 2.71 -8.67 9.40
C CYS A 69 1.35 -8.04 9.69
N SER A 70 0.33 -8.38 8.89
CA SER A 70 -1.01 -7.81 9.01
C SER A 70 -1.82 -8.48 10.12
N GLY A 71 -2.62 -7.68 10.83
CA GLY A 71 -3.57 -8.19 11.79
C GLY A 71 -4.90 -8.55 11.11
N ARG A 72 -5.54 -9.60 11.60
CA ARG A 72 -6.92 -9.91 11.20
C ARG A 72 -7.85 -8.86 11.78
N VAL A 73 -8.98 -8.64 11.13
CA VAL A 73 -9.99 -7.72 11.65
C VAL A 73 -10.38 -8.16 13.07
N GLY A 74 -10.30 -7.20 14.00
CA GLY A 74 -10.57 -7.46 15.41
C GLY A 74 -9.38 -7.94 16.23
N CYS A 75 -8.21 -8.11 15.62
CA CYS A 75 -6.99 -8.46 16.35
C CYS A 75 -6.51 -7.28 17.18
N ALA A 76 -6.24 -7.52 18.47
CA ALA A 76 -5.81 -6.44 19.38
C ALA A 76 -4.34 -6.04 19.20
N ASP A 77 -3.50 -6.98 18.75
CA ASP A 77 -2.05 -6.79 18.70
C ASP A 77 -1.56 -6.16 17.41
N LYS A 78 -2.28 -6.35 16.31
CA LYS A 78 -1.88 -5.88 14.99
C LYS A 78 -3.09 -5.28 14.28
N ARG A 79 -2.85 -4.17 13.59
CA ARG A 79 -3.89 -3.55 12.76
C ARG A 79 -3.97 -4.27 11.41
N PRO A 80 -5.16 -4.34 10.81
CA PRO A 80 -5.26 -4.79 9.42
C PRO A 80 -4.47 -3.85 8.50
N LEU A 81 -3.76 -4.43 7.54
CA LEU A 81 -3.01 -3.67 6.55
C LEU A 81 -3.79 -3.59 5.24
N GLU A 82 -3.77 -2.43 4.62
CA GLU A 82 -4.16 -2.23 3.23
C GLU A 82 -2.93 -1.71 2.49
N VAL A 83 -2.43 -2.50 1.55
CA VAL A 83 -1.23 -2.14 0.80
C VAL A 83 -1.55 -2.19 -0.68
N THR A 84 -1.41 -1.05 -1.34
CA THR A 84 -1.58 -0.92 -2.78
C THR A 84 -0.24 -0.60 -3.40
N VAL A 85 0.10 -1.28 -4.49
CA VAL A 85 1.32 -1.02 -5.26
C VAL A 85 0.92 -0.59 -6.65
N VAL A 86 1.48 0.51 -7.12
CA VAL A 86 1.22 1.03 -8.46
C VAL A 86 2.52 1.20 -9.24
N ASP A 87 2.45 1.01 -10.55
CA ASP A 87 3.45 1.48 -11.50
C ASP A 87 3.06 2.89 -11.90
N ARG A 88 3.96 3.84 -11.74
CA ARG A 88 3.69 5.26 -11.99
C ARG A 88 3.02 5.50 -13.35
N THR A 89 3.50 4.84 -14.39
CA THR A 89 2.97 5.03 -15.74
C THR A 89 1.54 4.51 -15.86
N ALA A 90 1.29 3.30 -15.38
CA ALA A 90 -0.05 2.68 -15.48
C ALA A 90 -1.06 3.40 -14.58
N ALA A 91 -0.62 3.95 -13.46
CA ALA A 91 -1.50 4.68 -12.55
C ALA A 91 -1.88 6.07 -13.07
N SER A 92 -1.11 6.62 -14.02
CA SER A 92 -1.38 7.94 -14.60
C SER A 92 -2.51 7.93 -15.64
N GLY A 93 -2.94 6.75 -16.09
CA GLY A 93 -4.03 6.62 -17.07
C GLY A 93 -5.40 6.64 -16.42
N PHE A 94 -6.44 6.55 -17.24
CA PHE A 94 -7.80 6.42 -16.76
C PHE A 94 -8.54 5.34 -17.56
N PRO A 95 -9.13 4.30 -16.89
CA PRO A 95 -9.04 4.09 -15.43
C PRO A 95 -7.61 3.74 -15.03
N PRO A 96 -7.18 4.19 -13.83
CA PRO A 96 -5.83 3.85 -13.36
C PRO A 96 -5.73 2.36 -13.04
N VAL A 97 -4.50 1.84 -13.16
CA VAL A 97 -4.22 0.41 -12.96
C VAL A 97 -3.34 0.25 -11.72
N TYR A 98 -3.75 -0.60 -10.79
CA TYR A 98 -2.86 -1.02 -9.70
C TYR A 98 -2.12 -2.30 -10.09
N GLU A 99 -0.90 -2.46 -9.57
CA GLU A 99 -0.10 -3.65 -9.79
C GLU A 99 -0.41 -4.74 -8.79
N TYR A 100 -0.82 -4.35 -7.58
CA TYR A 100 -1.00 -5.28 -6.47
C TYR A 100 -1.89 -4.61 -5.43
N MET A 101 -2.72 -5.40 -4.78
CA MET A 101 -3.52 -4.93 -3.67
C MET A 101 -3.59 -6.01 -2.60
N TYR A 102 -3.30 -5.63 -1.36
CA TYR A 102 -3.47 -6.47 -0.18
C TYR A 102 -4.51 -5.84 0.74
N GLY A 103 -5.38 -6.65 1.28
CA GLY A 103 -6.32 -6.24 2.31
C GLY A 103 -6.81 -7.48 3.05
N GLU A 104 -7.29 -7.30 4.28
CA GLU A 104 -7.74 -8.44 5.08
C GLU A 104 -8.96 -9.14 4.47
N TRP A 105 -9.75 -8.44 3.66
CA TRP A 105 -10.86 -9.08 2.93
C TRP A 105 -10.37 -10.07 1.88
N LEU A 106 -9.09 -10.01 1.51
CA LEU A 106 -8.46 -10.93 0.55
C LEU A 106 -7.66 -12.04 1.24
N ARG A 107 -7.60 -12.06 2.57
CA ARG A 107 -6.72 -12.98 3.30
C ARG A 107 -6.97 -14.44 2.94
N ALA A 108 -8.23 -14.87 2.96
CA ALA A 108 -8.56 -16.28 2.67
C ALA A 108 -8.13 -16.67 1.26
N ALA A 109 -8.36 -15.80 0.27
CA ALA A 109 -7.94 -16.06 -1.11
C ALA A 109 -6.42 -16.10 -1.22
N MET A 110 -5.72 -15.19 -0.56
CA MET A 110 -4.26 -15.13 -0.60
C MET A 110 -3.61 -16.32 0.11
N GLU A 111 -4.19 -16.75 1.22
CA GLU A 111 -3.73 -17.98 1.92
C GLU A 111 -3.90 -19.22 1.05
N SER A 112 -4.86 -19.22 0.13
CA SER A 112 -5.08 -20.28 -0.84
C SER A 112 -4.21 -20.15 -2.10
N GLY A 113 -3.38 -19.11 -2.19
CA GLY A 113 -2.52 -18.86 -3.34
C GLY A 113 -3.12 -17.97 -4.41
N ASN A 114 -4.32 -17.40 -4.21
CA ASN A 114 -4.95 -16.48 -5.14
C ASN A 114 -4.50 -15.06 -4.83
N ILE A 115 -3.42 -14.64 -5.49
CA ILE A 115 -2.79 -13.34 -5.29
C ILE A 115 -3.31 -12.37 -6.35
N SER A 116 -3.57 -11.11 -5.96
CA SER A 116 -4.03 -10.08 -6.87
C SER A 116 -2.99 -9.82 -7.97
N SER A 117 -3.48 -9.52 -9.17
CA SER A 117 -2.66 -9.15 -10.32
C SER A 117 -3.02 -7.74 -10.76
N ALA A 118 -2.29 -7.20 -11.74
CA ALA A 118 -2.57 -5.87 -12.28
C ALA A 118 -4.03 -5.77 -12.74
N CYS A 119 -4.69 -4.70 -12.33
CA CYS A 119 -6.11 -4.51 -12.60
C CYS A 119 -6.45 -3.04 -12.71
N ALA A 120 -7.26 -2.70 -13.72
CA ALA A 120 -7.81 -1.36 -13.85
C ALA A 120 -8.98 -1.20 -12.88
N ASP A 121 -8.98 -0.12 -12.12
CA ASP A 121 -10.01 0.13 -11.12
C ASP A 121 -10.28 1.64 -11.02
N PRO A 122 -11.48 2.11 -11.38
CA PRO A 122 -11.81 3.53 -11.23
C PRO A 122 -11.70 4.03 -9.80
N ASP A 123 -11.93 3.18 -8.80
CA ASP A 123 -11.84 3.57 -7.40
C ASP A 123 -10.40 3.88 -6.97
N LEU A 124 -9.41 3.38 -7.72
CA LEU A 124 -8.02 3.72 -7.48
C LEU A 124 -7.76 5.22 -7.63
N ALA A 125 -8.51 5.91 -8.49
CA ALA A 125 -8.37 7.35 -8.66
C ALA A 125 -8.62 8.09 -7.35
N LEU A 126 -9.62 7.68 -6.57
CA LEU A 126 -9.89 8.27 -5.26
C LEU A 126 -8.76 7.99 -4.27
N LEU A 127 -8.25 6.76 -4.25
CA LEU A 127 -7.13 6.38 -3.40
C LEU A 127 -5.90 7.23 -3.72
N LEU A 128 -5.57 7.38 -4.99
CA LEU A 128 -4.43 8.17 -5.43
C LEU A 128 -4.60 9.64 -5.06
N TRP A 129 -5.81 10.16 -5.21
CA TRP A 129 -6.12 11.53 -4.80
C TRP A 129 -5.92 11.72 -3.29
N GLN A 130 -6.41 10.78 -2.47
CA GLN A 130 -6.24 10.83 -1.01
C GLN A 130 -4.76 10.78 -0.63
N ALA A 131 -4.00 9.90 -1.25
CA ALA A 131 -2.57 9.77 -0.97
C ALA A 131 -1.81 11.02 -1.38
N GLN A 132 -2.19 11.63 -2.52
CA GLN A 132 -1.55 12.85 -3.01
C GLN A 132 -1.90 14.06 -2.14
N THR A 133 -3.13 14.13 -1.66
CA THR A 133 -3.63 15.28 -0.89
C THR A 133 -3.23 15.22 0.58
N TYR A 134 -3.36 14.05 1.20
CA TYR A 134 -3.20 13.87 2.64
C TYR A 134 -2.07 12.92 3.03
N GLY A 135 -1.47 12.22 2.07
CA GLY A 135 -0.49 11.19 2.35
C GLY A 135 0.77 11.73 2.99
N VAL A 136 1.35 10.92 3.89
CA VAL A 136 2.62 11.23 4.54
C VAL A 136 3.70 10.39 3.87
N PRO A 137 4.71 11.04 3.25
CA PRO A 137 5.79 10.28 2.62
C PRO A 137 6.66 9.62 3.71
N LEU A 138 6.81 8.31 3.61
CA LEU A 138 7.67 7.52 4.48
C LEU A 138 8.99 7.17 3.79
N TYR A 139 9.03 7.29 2.47
CA TYR A 139 10.21 7.04 1.65
C TYR A 139 10.04 7.76 0.31
N GLY A 140 11.14 8.26 -0.23
CA GLY A 140 11.14 8.93 -1.53
C GLY A 140 10.78 10.40 -1.44
N GLY A 141 10.51 11.01 -2.59
CA GLY A 141 10.24 12.42 -2.71
C GLY A 141 8.80 12.80 -2.36
N ALA A 142 8.48 14.05 -2.58
CA ALA A 142 7.13 14.55 -2.36
C ALA A 142 6.14 13.79 -3.26
N ARG A 143 4.95 13.55 -2.74
CA ARG A 143 3.93 12.77 -3.43
C ARG A 143 3.48 13.38 -4.76
N SER A 144 3.68 14.67 -4.97
CA SER A 144 3.38 15.33 -6.23
C SER A 144 4.41 15.05 -7.33
N GLU A 145 5.57 14.47 -6.99
CA GLU A 145 6.64 14.19 -7.94
C GLU A 145 6.35 13.01 -8.85
N TRP A 146 5.44 12.12 -8.47
CA TRP A 146 5.13 10.91 -9.24
C TRP A 146 3.74 10.91 -9.87
N ILE A 147 2.89 11.88 -9.55
CA ILE A 147 1.59 12.08 -10.18
C ILE A 147 1.57 13.42 -10.90
N GLU A 148 1.21 13.38 -12.16
CA GLU A 148 1.00 14.59 -12.96
C GLU A 148 -0.45 15.01 -12.93
#